data_598c7ef48393b73a4960c1d6ec71a57c
#
_entry.id   598c7ef48393b73a4960c1d6ec71a57c
#
_cell.length_a   1.000
_cell.length_b   1.000
_cell.length_c   1.000
_cell.angle_alpha   90.00
_cell.angle_beta   90.00
_cell.angle_gamma   90.00
#
_symmetry.space_group_name_H-M   'P 1'
#
loop_
_entity.id
_entity.type
_entity.pdbx_description
1 polymer ?
#
loop_
_entity_poly.entity_id
_entity_poly.type
_entity_poly.pdbx_seq_one_letter_code
_entity_poly.pdbx_strand_id
1 'polypeptide(L)'
;MIFLKIIHFISAAIVQGIPLLYVQAPGKLGFSEEGPMPGLENNTYQKLNDFLAELDKADIDYVDTREWMSGPDGFYDTDHHWTTETCFDIAAGLGRLLNSEYGFNIDEAALDASNYDFETHKDAFLGAEGRRTGRYYAGLDDFTVITPAFDTDFHVEIESKETGHSERDGSFEDTIMDSTKDTVHYSFDDSAYYAYWGGDYGRAEASNNKIDDDSSIVVIKDSYGIPVTAFLTNMFHKVNVIDIRYYESDKKLRDVIAEADPDMVMFIYGSGYLGKKKMFKIK
;
A
#
# COMPACT_ATOMS: atom_id res chain seq x y z
N MET A 1 15.55 -11.16 -17.25
CA MET A 1 14.33 -11.66 -17.97
C MET A 1 13.02 -11.52 -17.17
N ILE A 2 13.03 -11.61 -15.81
CA ILE A 2 11.83 -11.35 -14.98
C ILE A 2 11.56 -9.85 -14.90
N PHE A 3 12.54 -9.04 -14.57
CA PHE A 3 12.40 -7.59 -14.46
C PHE A 3 11.86 -6.95 -15.73
N LEU A 4 12.34 -7.35 -16.91
CA LEU A 4 11.80 -6.88 -18.18
C LEU A 4 10.29 -7.12 -18.36
N LYS A 5 9.73 -8.16 -17.73
CA LYS A 5 8.28 -8.40 -17.75
C LYS A 5 7.53 -7.49 -16.79
N ILE A 6 8.12 -7.19 -15.63
CA ILE A 6 7.57 -6.25 -14.67
C ILE A 6 7.59 -4.84 -15.27
N ILE A 7 8.73 -4.43 -15.84
CA ILE A 7 8.86 -3.18 -16.57
C ILE A 7 7.83 -3.09 -17.70
N HIS A 8 7.69 -4.15 -18.51
CA HIS A 8 6.69 -4.18 -19.58
C HIS A 8 5.25 -4.08 -19.04
N PHE A 9 4.96 -4.70 -17.89
CA PHE A 9 3.67 -4.56 -17.23
C PHE A 9 3.40 -3.13 -16.77
N ILE A 10 4.36 -2.52 -16.07
CA ILE A 10 4.28 -1.12 -15.64
C ILE A 10 4.11 -0.20 -16.85
N SER A 11 4.95 -0.37 -17.88
CA SER A 11 4.86 0.43 -19.12
C SER A 11 3.53 0.25 -19.86
N ALA A 12 2.91 -0.93 -19.76
CA ALA A 12 1.59 -1.16 -20.39
C ALA A 12 0.43 -0.48 -19.64
N ALA A 13 0.63 -0.08 -18.37
CA ALA A 13 -0.29 0.73 -17.61
C ALA A 13 -0.16 2.24 -17.96
N ILE A 14 0.93 2.64 -18.65
CA ILE A 14 1.13 4.03 -19.06
C ILE A 14 0.02 4.43 -20.04
N VAL A 15 -0.74 5.43 -19.65
CA VAL A 15 -1.68 6.16 -20.51
C VAL A 15 -1.01 7.46 -20.90
N GLN A 16 -1.10 7.83 -22.19
CA GLN A 16 -0.41 9.02 -22.68
C GLN A 16 -0.86 10.27 -21.94
N GLY A 17 0.09 10.99 -21.35
CA GLY A 17 -0.14 12.24 -20.62
C GLY A 17 -0.42 12.06 -19.12
N ILE A 18 -0.55 10.82 -18.62
CA ILE A 18 -0.73 10.54 -17.18
C ILE A 18 0.62 10.14 -16.60
N PRO A 19 1.17 10.86 -15.59
CA PRO A 19 2.39 10.48 -14.89
C PRO A 19 2.25 9.14 -14.17
N LEU A 20 3.38 8.42 -14.07
CA LEU A 20 3.44 7.14 -13.37
C LEU A 20 4.57 7.16 -12.36
N LEU A 21 4.29 6.71 -11.13
CA LEU A 21 5.26 6.58 -10.04
C LEU A 21 5.27 5.14 -9.51
N TYR A 22 6.45 4.53 -9.42
CA TYR A 22 6.61 3.23 -8.79
C TYR A 22 7.15 3.38 -7.36
N VAL A 23 6.44 2.83 -6.36
CA VAL A 23 6.82 2.86 -4.95
C VAL A 23 7.26 1.46 -4.52
N GLN A 24 8.53 1.31 -4.18
CA GLN A 24 9.13 0.04 -3.79
C GLN A 24 9.12 -0.14 -2.28
N ALA A 25 8.28 -1.05 -1.76
CA ALA A 25 8.38 -1.52 -0.39
C ALA A 25 9.50 -2.59 -0.28
N PRO A 26 10.52 -2.40 0.59
CA PRO A 26 11.74 -3.20 0.54
C PRO A 26 11.57 -4.61 1.14
N GLY A 27 10.65 -4.78 2.10
CA GLY A 27 10.62 -5.94 2.98
C GLY A 27 11.82 -5.95 3.95
N LYS A 28 11.75 -6.73 5.04
CA LYS A 28 12.78 -6.77 6.09
C LYS A 28 14.19 -7.06 5.57
N LEU A 29 14.33 -7.93 4.57
CA LEU A 29 15.62 -8.30 4.00
C LEU A 29 16.14 -7.31 2.94
N GLY A 30 15.44 -6.22 2.68
CA GLY A 30 15.80 -5.25 1.64
C GLY A 30 16.89 -4.25 2.07
N PHE A 31 17.31 -4.23 3.35
CA PHE A 31 18.18 -3.19 3.90
C PHE A 31 19.67 -3.57 3.98
N SER A 32 20.05 -4.82 3.84
CA SER A 32 21.42 -5.27 4.03
C SER A 32 21.83 -6.28 2.97
N GLU A 33 23.10 -6.25 2.55
CA GLU A 33 23.70 -7.30 1.73
C GLU A 33 23.91 -8.59 2.54
N GLU A 34 24.04 -8.47 3.86
CA GLU A 34 24.21 -9.62 4.73
C GLU A 34 22.93 -10.46 4.80
N GLY A 35 23.08 -11.76 4.74
CA GLY A 35 21.97 -12.67 4.90
C GLY A 35 21.46 -12.74 6.34
N PRO A 36 20.26 -13.28 6.56
CA PRO A 36 19.63 -13.34 7.88
C PRO A 36 20.37 -14.27 8.87
N MET A 37 21.28 -15.10 8.36
CA MET A 37 22.11 -15.99 9.15
C MET A 37 23.52 -16.11 8.51
N PRO A 38 24.57 -16.37 9.30
CA PRO A 38 25.91 -16.60 8.77
C PRO A 38 25.92 -17.69 7.68
N GLY A 39 26.51 -17.37 6.54
CA GLY A 39 26.64 -18.26 5.38
C GLY A 39 25.42 -18.32 4.45
N LEU A 40 24.38 -17.57 4.71
CA LEU A 40 23.26 -17.37 3.78
C LEU A 40 23.42 -16.06 3.02
N GLU A 41 23.28 -16.12 1.69
CA GLU A 41 23.26 -14.93 0.83
C GLU A 41 21.90 -14.21 0.91
N ASN A 42 21.93 -12.89 0.94
CA ASN A 42 20.73 -12.08 0.84
C ASN A 42 20.43 -11.66 -0.60
N ASN A 43 19.80 -12.57 -1.32
CA ASN A 43 19.39 -12.29 -2.71
C ASN A 43 18.27 -11.25 -2.84
N THR A 44 17.57 -10.88 -1.75
CA THR A 44 16.49 -9.88 -1.79
C THR A 44 17.06 -8.49 -1.99
N TYR A 45 18.10 -8.12 -1.23
CA TYR A 45 18.80 -6.85 -1.36
C TYR A 45 19.32 -6.62 -2.79
N GLN A 46 20.05 -7.61 -3.32
CA GLN A 46 20.59 -7.50 -4.68
C GLN A 46 19.50 -7.41 -5.76
N LYS A 47 18.47 -8.26 -5.68
CA LYS A 47 17.37 -8.22 -6.66
C LYS A 47 16.60 -6.90 -6.63
N LEU A 48 16.45 -6.31 -5.45
CA LEU A 48 15.79 -5.02 -5.31
C LEU A 48 16.61 -3.93 -6.00
N ASN A 49 17.92 -3.86 -5.72
CA ASN A 49 18.80 -2.88 -6.37
C ASN A 49 18.87 -3.08 -7.89
N ASP A 50 18.99 -4.33 -8.35
CA ASP A 50 18.98 -4.64 -9.78
C ASP A 50 17.67 -4.20 -10.45
N PHE A 51 16.54 -4.36 -9.76
CA PHE A 51 15.24 -3.96 -10.28
C PHE A 51 15.09 -2.44 -10.37
N LEU A 52 15.50 -1.70 -9.34
CA LEU A 52 15.49 -0.23 -9.37
C LEU A 52 16.38 0.31 -10.50
N ALA A 53 17.56 -0.29 -10.70
CA ALA A 53 18.42 0.05 -11.82
C ALA A 53 17.78 -0.25 -13.21
N GLU A 54 16.85 -1.19 -13.31
CA GLU A 54 16.09 -1.41 -14.55
C GLU A 54 14.95 -0.39 -14.72
N LEU A 55 14.36 0.13 -13.63
CA LEU A 55 13.41 1.26 -13.70
C LEU A 55 14.11 2.52 -14.22
N ASP A 56 15.31 2.85 -13.70
CA ASP A 56 16.14 3.95 -14.23
C ASP A 56 16.39 3.84 -15.74
N LYS A 57 16.77 2.64 -16.20
CA LYS A 57 17.01 2.41 -17.64
C LYS A 57 15.77 2.54 -18.49
N ALA A 58 14.61 2.33 -17.91
CA ALA A 58 13.31 2.41 -18.56
C ALA A 58 12.68 3.81 -18.47
N ASP A 59 13.37 4.78 -17.84
CA ASP A 59 12.88 6.14 -17.60
C ASP A 59 11.52 6.13 -16.86
N ILE A 60 11.44 5.29 -15.80
CA ILE A 60 10.26 5.16 -14.92
C ILE A 60 10.61 5.76 -13.58
N ASP A 61 9.89 6.79 -13.16
CA ASP A 61 10.05 7.42 -11.86
C ASP A 61 9.74 6.42 -10.74
N TYR A 62 10.57 6.40 -9.70
CA TYR A 62 10.33 5.53 -8.55
C TYR A 62 10.76 6.14 -7.21
N VAL A 63 10.16 5.63 -6.15
CA VAL A 63 10.58 5.87 -4.76
C VAL A 63 11.12 4.56 -4.19
N ASP A 64 12.37 4.60 -3.74
CA ASP A 64 12.92 3.57 -2.86
C ASP A 64 12.62 3.94 -1.41
N THR A 65 11.59 3.32 -0.83
CA THR A 65 11.15 3.69 0.52
C THR A 65 12.17 3.39 1.61
N ARG A 66 13.27 2.67 1.31
CA ARG A 66 14.40 2.49 2.24
C ARG A 66 15.03 3.82 2.65
N GLU A 67 14.98 4.82 1.76
CA GLU A 67 15.52 6.15 2.03
C GLU A 67 14.70 6.94 3.05
N TRP A 68 13.43 6.56 3.24
CA TRP A 68 12.51 7.20 4.18
C TRP A 68 12.33 6.42 5.48
N MET A 69 12.89 5.22 5.57
CA MET A 69 12.77 4.34 6.72
C MET A 69 14.08 4.30 7.53
N SER A 70 13.97 4.14 8.84
CA SER A 70 15.13 3.98 9.73
C SER A 70 15.74 2.56 9.69
N GLY A 71 15.34 1.72 8.75
CA GLY A 71 15.81 0.34 8.61
C GLY A 71 14.71 -0.69 8.83
N PRO A 72 15.07 -1.94 9.19
CA PRO A 72 14.10 -3.02 9.35
C PRO A 72 13.15 -2.87 10.55
N ASP A 73 13.41 -1.96 11.48
CA ASP A 73 12.58 -1.71 12.68
C ASP A 73 11.18 -1.15 12.33
N GLY A 74 10.99 -0.69 11.08
CA GLY A 74 9.70 -0.28 10.55
C GLY A 74 8.76 -1.43 10.17
N PHE A 75 9.09 -2.68 10.52
CA PHE A 75 8.28 -3.88 10.24
C PHE A 75 7.83 -4.56 11.54
N TYR A 76 6.67 -5.23 11.49
CA TYR A 76 6.25 -6.12 12.57
C TYR A 76 7.23 -7.28 12.75
N ASP A 77 7.50 -7.70 13.97
CA ASP A 77 8.38 -8.84 14.24
C ASP A 77 7.78 -10.16 13.75
N THR A 78 6.46 -10.32 13.95
CA THR A 78 5.73 -11.55 13.63
C THR A 78 5.09 -11.55 12.24
N ASP A 79 5.23 -10.46 11.46
CA ASP A 79 4.70 -10.35 10.10
C ASP A 79 5.75 -9.81 9.12
N HIS A 80 5.54 -10.05 7.83
CA HIS A 80 6.40 -9.54 6.77
C HIS A 80 6.08 -8.11 6.36
N HIS A 81 4.94 -7.56 6.77
CA HIS A 81 4.56 -6.20 6.45
C HIS A 81 5.24 -5.18 7.36
N TRP A 82 5.38 -3.97 6.87
CA TRP A 82 5.73 -2.79 7.67
C TRP A 82 4.62 -2.45 8.67
N THR A 83 4.95 -1.69 9.71
CA THR A 83 3.98 -1.25 10.71
C THR A 83 3.02 -0.22 10.13
N THR A 84 1.89 0.00 10.79
CA THR A 84 0.92 1.03 10.39
C THR A 84 1.49 2.43 10.50
N GLU A 85 2.35 2.68 11.49
CA GLU A 85 3.11 3.93 11.62
C GLU A 85 4.02 4.15 10.42
N THR A 86 4.77 3.12 10.01
CA THR A 86 5.58 3.21 8.79
C THR A 86 4.71 3.46 7.56
N CYS A 87 3.54 2.80 7.44
CA CYS A 87 2.62 3.05 6.34
C CYS A 87 2.15 4.51 6.29
N PHE A 88 1.86 5.11 7.46
CA PHE A 88 1.50 6.52 7.58
C PHE A 88 2.65 7.43 7.12
N ASP A 89 3.87 7.19 7.62
CA ASP A 89 5.05 7.98 7.25
C ASP A 89 5.34 7.91 5.75
N ILE A 90 5.18 6.72 5.13
CA ILE A 90 5.31 6.54 3.68
C ILE A 90 4.22 7.31 2.94
N ALA A 91 2.96 7.24 3.36
CA ALA A 91 1.86 7.98 2.73
C ALA A 91 2.08 9.50 2.81
N ALA A 92 2.47 10.01 3.99
CA ALA A 92 2.79 11.42 4.18
C ALA A 92 4.02 11.86 3.34
N GLY A 93 5.05 11.01 3.27
CA GLY A 93 6.22 11.22 2.41
C GLY A 93 5.85 11.29 0.92
N LEU A 94 4.96 10.40 0.46
CA LEU A 94 4.42 10.44 -0.90
C LEU A 94 3.64 11.73 -1.15
N GLY A 95 2.78 12.16 -0.23
CA GLY A 95 2.05 13.42 -0.36
C GLY A 95 2.98 14.63 -0.52
N ARG A 96 4.05 14.72 0.28
CA ARG A 96 5.07 15.78 0.16
C ARG A 96 5.81 15.72 -1.18
N LEU A 97 6.20 14.52 -1.62
CA LEU A 97 6.83 14.32 -2.94
C LEU A 97 5.91 14.78 -4.08
N LEU A 98 4.63 14.42 -4.02
CA LEU A 98 3.65 14.78 -5.03
C LEU A 98 3.42 16.29 -5.10
N ASN A 99 3.41 16.97 -3.97
CA ASN A 99 3.35 18.44 -3.92
C ASN A 99 4.60 19.08 -4.55
N SER A 100 5.80 18.58 -4.21
CA SER A 100 7.06 19.21 -4.64
C SER A 100 7.42 18.92 -6.09
N GLU A 101 7.18 17.71 -6.59
CA GLU A 101 7.71 17.25 -7.87
C GLU A 101 6.62 17.11 -8.96
N TYR A 102 5.36 16.88 -8.58
CA TYR A 102 4.28 16.60 -9.53
C TYR A 102 3.20 17.69 -9.56
N GLY A 103 3.34 18.73 -8.72
CA GLY A 103 2.46 19.91 -8.76
C GLY A 103 1.07 19.67 -8.15
N PHE A 104 0.90 18.63 -7.33
CA PHE A 104 -0.30 18.48 -6.52
C PHE A 104 -0.38 19.56 -5.44
N ASN A 105 -1.56 19.77 -4.88
CA ASN A 105 -1.81 20.75 -3.81
C ASN A 105 -2.47 20.05 -2.61
N ILE A 106 -1.83 18.96 -2.13
CA ILE A 106 -2.29 18.21 -0.97
C ILE A 106 -2.14 19.07 0.28
N ASP A 107 -3.19 19.15 1.11
CA ASP A 107 -3.18 19.89 2.34
C ASP A 107 -2.13 19.31 3.33
N GLU A 108 -1.25 20.18 3.83
CA GLU A 108 -0.24 19.82 4.84
C GLU A 108 -0.88 19.23 6.10
N ALA A 109 -2.13 19.60 6.42
CA ALA A 109 -2.85 19.03 7.55
C ALA A 109 -3.08 17.51 7.42
N ALA A 110 -3.27 17.01 6.19
CA ALA A 110 -3.39 15.57 5.91
C ALA A 110 -2.05 14.83 6.00
N LEU A 111 -0.92 15.54 6.00
CA LEU A 111 0.44 15.00 6.05
C LEU A 111 1.08 15.08 7.45
N ASP A 112 0.44 15.77 8.40
CA ASP A 112 0.96 16.00 9.75
C ASP A 112 0.38 14.99 10.73
N ALA A 113 1.24 14.15 11.31
CA ALA A 113 0.88 13.15 12.30
C ALA A 113 0.15 13.72 13.52
N SER A 114 0.35 15.01 13.85
CA SER A 114 -0.36 15.66 14.96
C SER A 114 -1.87 15.83 14.73
N ASN A 115 -2.34 15.64 13.51
CA ASN A 115 -3.75 15.65 13.14
C ASN A 115 -4.37 14.24 13.08
N TYR A 116 -3.69 13.26 13.63
CA TYR A 116 -4.18 11.86 13.68
C TYR A 116 -4.11 11.33 15.11
N ASP A 117 -5.05 10.48 15.44
CA ASP A 117 -5.06 9.70 16.67
C ASP A 117 -4.32 8.38 16.46
N PHE A 118 -3.36 8.10 17.35
CA PHE A 118 -2.55 6.88 17.35
C PHE A 118 -2.91 6.04 18.57
N GLU A 119 -3.73 5.03 18.39
CA GLU A 119 -4.15 4.11 19.47
C GLU A 119 -3.35 2.81 19.38
N THR A 120 -2.37 2.64 20.29
CA THR A 120 -1.51 1.45 20.33
C THR A 120 -2.08 0.38 21.25
N HIS A 121 -2.40 -0.77 20.70
CA HIS A 121 -2.82 -1.97 21.40
C HIS A 121 -1.62 -2.90 21.62
N LYS A 122 -1.27 -3.11 22.89
CA LYS A 122 -0.11 -3.91 23.29
C LYS A 122 -0.37 -5.41 23.11
N ASP A 123 0.67 -6.14 22.61
CA ASP A 123 0.61 -7.59 22.41
C ASP A 123 -0.64 -8.03 21.62
N ALA A 124 -1.04 -7.25 20.61
CA ALA A 124 -2.32 -7.38 19.94
C ALA A 124 -2.25 -8.02 18.56
N PHE A 125 -1.05 -8.19 17.96
CA PHE A 125 -0.93 -8.71 16.61
C PHE A 125 -0.05 -9.96 16.56
N LEU A 126 -0.55 -11.01 15.90
CA LEU A 126 0.21 -12.19 15.51
C LEU A 126 0.19 -12.31 14.00
N GLY A 127 1.25 -11.85 13.36
CA GLY A 127 1.36 -11.86 11.91
C GLY A 127 1.55 -13.24 11.28
N ALA A 128 1.61 -13.28 9.95
CA ALA A 128 1.66 -14.52 9.19
C ALA A 128 2.88 -15.38 9.50
N GLU A 129 4.03 -14.78 9.81
CA GLU A 129 5.27 -15.48 10.18
C GLU A 129 5.15 -16.04 11.59
N GLY A 130 4.58 -15.27 12.52
CA GLY A 130 4.31 -15.69 13.90
C GLY A 130 3.29 -16.83 13.97
N ARG A 131 2.24 -16.81 13.16
CA ARG A 131 1.28 -17.93 13.04
C ARG A 131 1.92 -19.23 12.57
N ARG A 132 2.92 -19.17 11.70
CA ARG A 132 3.66 -20.35 11.21
C ARG A 132 4.59 -20.95 12.27
N THR A 133 5.17 -20.11 13.12
CA THR A 133 6.12 -20.54 14.16
C THR A 133 5.44 -20.77 15.52
N GLY A 134 4.25 -20.22 15.72
CA GLY A 134 3.47 -20.27 16.95
C GLY A 134 3.79 -19.12 17.91
N ARG A 135 2.74 -18.52 18.50
CA ARG A 135 2.82 -17.31 19.33
C ARG A 135 3.77 -17.42 20.53
N TYR A 136 3.91 -18.62 21.11
CA TYR A 136 4.81 -18.82 22.26
C TYR A 136 6.29 -18.72 21.90
N TYR A 137 6.63 -18.91 20.64
CA TYR A 137 7.98 -18.75 20.13
C TYR A 137 8.19 -17.35 19.54
N ALA A 138 7.25 -16.88 18.73
CA ALA A 138 7.36 -15.63 18.01
C ALA A 138 7.11 -14.39 18.88
N GLY A 139 6.32 -14.53 19.96
CA GLY A 139 5.76 -13.38 20.68
C GLY A 139 4.57 -12.79 19.96
N LEU A 140 4.23 -11.59 20.33
CA LEU A 140 3.17 -10.77 19.73
C LEU A 140 3.74 -9.39 19.45
N ASP A 141 3.28 -8.76 18.38
CA ASP A 141 3.53 -7.36 18.08
C ASP A 141 2.50 -6.46 18.78
N ASP A 142 2.91 -5.24 19.08
CA ASP A 142 1.99 -4.14 19.27
C ASP A 142 1.34 -3.78 17.93
N PHE A 143 0.11 -3.32 17.96
CA PHE A 143 -0.57 -2.84 16.77
C PHE A 143 -1.15 -1.45 17.00
N THR A 144 -0.79 -0.47 16.17
CA THR A 144 -1.29 0.89 16.27
C THR A 144 -2.38 1.13 15.24
N VAL A 145 -3.58 1.46 15.69
CA VAL A 145 -4.65 1.99 14.85
C VAL A 145 -4.44 3.49 14.70
N ILE A 146 -4.45 3.99 13.47
CA ILE A 146 -4.23 5.41 13.17
C ILE A 146 -5.46 5.91 12.42
N THR A 147 -6.12 6.93 12.98
CA THR A 147 -7.32 7.54 12.40
C THR A 147 -7.19 9.05 12.32
N PRO A 148 -7.81 9.73 11.32
CA PRO A 148 -7.84 11.18 11.28
C PRO A 148 -8.54 11.77 12.52
N ALA A 149 -7.93 12.75 13.18
CA ALA A 149 -8.55 13.53 14.26
C ALA A 149 -9.39 14.72 13.73
N PHE A 150 -9.48 14.87 12.41
CA PHE A 150 -10.30 15.88 11.72
C PHE A 150 -11.54 15.25 11.08
N ASP A 151 -12.51 16.09 10.77
CA ASP A 151 -13.78 15.67 10.16
C ASP A 151 -13.57 15.09 8.76
N THR A 152 -14.07 13.89 8.53
CA THR A 152 -13.97 13.15 7.27
C THR A 152 -15.35 12.74 6.76
N ASP A 153 -15.51 12.66 5.44
CA ASP A 153 -16.75 12.22 4.79
C ASP A 153 -16.41 11.59 3.45
N PHE A 154 -16.66 10.28 3.34
CA PHE A 154 -16.33 9.48 2.18
C PHE A 154 -17.56 8.78 1.58
N HIS A 155 -17.51 8.60 0.27
CA HIS A 155 -18.25 7.56 -0.45
C HIS A 155 -17.24 6.50 -0.91
N VAL A 156 -17.46 5.23 -0.54
CA VAL A 156 -16.55 4.12 -0.85
C VAL A 156 -17.29 3.02 -1.58
N GLU A 157 -16.76 2.61 -2.74
CA GLU A 157 -17.20 1.44 -3.49
C GLU A 157 -16.15 0.34 -3.45
N ILE A 158 -16.56 -0.91 -3.20
CA ILE A 158 -15.67 -2.07 -3.17
C ILE A 158 -16.22 -3.17 -4.09
N GLU A 159 -15.36 -3.63 -5.00
CA GLU A 159 -15.64 -4.81 -5.84
C GLU A 159 -14.81 -6.00 -5.36
N SER A 160 -15.50 -7.02 -4.85
CA SER A 160 -14.93 -8.26 -4.35
C SER A 160 -15.56 -9.46 -5.02
N LYS A 161 -14.73 -10.46 -5.35
CA LYS A 161 -15.23 -11.74 -5.84
C LYS A 161 -16.11 -12.48 -4.83
N GLU A 162 -15.78 -12.34 -3.54
CA GLU A 162 -16.43 -13.08 -2.47
C GLU A 162 -17.74 -12.44 -2.04
N THR A 163 -17.76 -11.10 -1.94
CA THR A 163 -18.88 -10.33 -1.41
C THR A 163 -19.66 -9.55 -2.47
N GLY A 164 -19.17 -9.53 -3.71
CA GLY A 164 -19.76 -8.73 -4.79
C GLY A 164 -19.40 -7.26 -4.67
N HIS A 165 -20.33 -6.40 -5.14
CA HIS A 165 -20.24 -4.95 -5.02
C HIS A 165 -20.87 -4.49 -3.70
N SER A 166 -20.20 -3.56 -3.03
CA SER A 166 -20.69 -2.91 -1.81
C SER A 166 -20.34 -1.43 -1.80
N GLU A 167 -21.20 -0.62 -1.20
CA GLU A 167 -21.04 0.82 -1.03
C GLU A 167 -21.13 1.17 0.46
N ARG A 168 -20.37 2.19 0.87
CA ARG A 168 -20.38 2.74 2.23
C ARG A 168 -20.28 4.26 2.16
N ASP A 169 -21.03 4.96 3.03
CA ASP A 169 -20.96 6.40 3.20
C ASP A 169 -20.68 6.73 4.66
N GLY A 170 -19.86 7.75 4.95
CA GLY A 170 -19.58 8.20 6.30
C GLY A 170 -18.14 8.62 6.54
N SER A 171 -17.73 8.56 7.81
CA SER A 171 -16.37 8.89 8.25
C SER A 171 -15.32 7.90 7.74
N PHE A 172 -14.05 8.22 7.97
CA PHE A 172 -12.93 7.31 7.68
C PHE A 172 -13.11 5.97 8.40
N GLU A 173 -13.53 6.00 9.67
CA GLU A 173 -13.78 4.82 10.48
C GLU A 173 -14.97 3.99 9.98
N ASP A 174 -16.01 4.64 9.46
CA ASP A 174 -17.23 3.97 8.98
C ASP A 174 -17.04 3.33 7.59
N THR A 175 -16.07 3.83 6.79
CA THR A 175 -15.96 3.49 5.37
C THR A 175 -14.64 2.82 5.00
N ILE A 176 -13.51 3.42 5.37
CA ILE A 176 -12.15 2.93 5.04
C ILE A 176 -11.70 1.85 6.01
N MET A 177 -12.14 1.92 7.27
CA MET A 177 -11.80 0.91 8.25
C MET A 177 -12.81 -0.23 8.30
N ASP A 178 -12.38 -1.35 8.82
CA ASP A 178 -13.21 -2.49 9.20
C ASP A 178 -13.05 -2.73 10.71
N SER A 179 -14.00 -2.22 11.49
CA SER A 179 -13.98 -2.34 12.95
C SER A 179 -14.06 -3.79 13.44
N THR A 180 -14.45 -4.74 12.59
CA THR A 180 -14.41 -6.17 12.96
C THR A 180 -13.01 -6.74 12.95
N LYS A 181 -12.05 -6.02 12.34
CA LYS A 181 -10.63 -6.37 12.26
C LYS A 181 -9.78 -5.55 13.22
N ASP A 182 -10.39 -4.61 13.93
CA ASP A 182 -9.68 -3.87 14.98
C ASP A 182 -9.21 -4.82 16.09
N THR A 183 -8.26 -4.35 16.88
CA THR A 183 -7.61 -5.18 17.90
C THR A 183 -8.49 -5.48 19.10
N VAL A 184 -9.60 -4.79 19.28
CA VAL A 184 -10.55 -5.01 20.39
C VAL A 184 -11.34 -6.30 20.19
N HIS A 185 -11.61 -6.64 18.94
CA HIS A 185 -12.36 -7.85 18.54
C HIS A 185 -11.46 -8.95 17.97
N TYR A 186 -10.15 -8.75 18.04
CA TYR A 186 -9.15 -9.56 17.37
C TYR A 186 -9.09 -11.00 17.86
N SER A 187 -9.22 -11.93 16.93
CA SER A 187 -8.78 -13.30 17.10
C SER A 187 -7.44 -13.49 16.38
N PHE A 188 -6.47 -14.18 17.01
CA PHE A 188 -5.17 -14.44 16.37
C PHE A 188 -5.24 -15.29 15.09
N ASP A 189 -6.43 -15.67 14.66
CA ASP A 189 -6.69 -16.36 13.40
C ASP A 189 -6.85 -15.38 12.21
N ASP A 190 -7.10 -14.10 12.51
CA ASP A 190 -7.27 -13.03 11.53
C ASP A 190 -6.05 -12.09 11.48
N SER A 191 -6.06 -11.07 10.66
CA SER A 191 -4.96 -10.11 10.53
C SER A 191 -5.44 -8.70 10.84
N ALA A 192 -4.96 -8.13 11.96
CA ALA A 192 -5.24 -6.73 12.30
C ALA A 192 -4.77 -5.74 11.21
N TYR A 193 -3.82 -6.14 10.37
CA TYR A 193 -3.38 -5.36 9.21
C TYR A 193 -4.52 -5.05 8.24
N TYR A 194 -5.57 -5.88 8.22
CA TYR A 194 -6.79 -5.68 7.46
C TYR A 194 -7.83 -4.76 8.13
N ALA A 195 -7.47 -4.12 9.26
CA ALA A 195 -8.29 -3.06 9.82
C ALA A 195 -8.52 -1.92 8.82
N TYR A 196 -7.58 -1.71 7.88
CA TYR A 196 -7.75 -0.78 6.77
C TYR A 196 -8.32 -1.51 5.55
N TRP A 197 -9.34 -0.96 4.93
CA TRP A 197 -10.11 -1.50 3.81
C TRP A 197 -10.88 -2.80 4.11
N GLY A 198 -10.57 -3.51 5.19
CA GLY A 198 -11.11 -4.84 5.48
C GLY A 198 -10.39 -5.99 4.78
N GLY A 199 -9.34 -5.70 3.99
CA GLY A 199 -8.53 -6.70 3.31
C GLY A 199 -8.08 -6.33 1.90
N ASP A 200 -7.76 -7.37 1.12
CA ASP A 200 -7.39 -7.24 -0.29
C ASP A 200 -8.62 -7.42 -1.21
N TYR A 201 -8.91 -6.44 -2.03
CA TYR A 201 -10.01 -6.45 -3.01
C TYR A 201 -9.48 -6.24 -4.42
N GLY A 202 -10.22 -6.74 -5.41
CA GLY A 202 -9.89 -6.54 -6.82
C GLY A 202 -9.90 -5.07 -7.21
N ARG A 203 -10.89 -4.32 -6.71
CA ARG A 203 -10.99 -2.87 -6.85
C ARG A 203 -11.69 -2.27 -5.65
N ALA A 204 -11.19 -1.13 -5.19
CA ALA A 204 -11.89 -0.24 -4.28
C ALA A 204 -11.73 1.20 -4.78
N GLU A 205 -12.76 2.03 -4.60
CA GLU A 205 -12.72 3.45 -4.92
C GLU A 205 -13.24 4.23 -3.72
N ALA A 206 -12.50 5.25 -3.30
CA ALA A 206 -12.94 6.21 -2.29
C ALA A 206 -13.02 7.60 -2.91
N SER A 207 -14.15 8.27 -2.71
CA SER A 207 -14.35 9.68 -2.98
C SER A 207 -14.42 10.43 -1.65
N ASN A 208 -13.54 11.41 -1.46
CA ASN A 208 -13.49 12.26 -0.26
C ASN A 208 -14.30 13.53 -0.49
N ASN A 209 -15.46 13.63 0.16
CA ASN A 209 -16.39 14.76 0.04
C ASN A 209 -15.91 16.05 0.72
N LYS A 210 -14.75 16.00 1.45
CA LYS A 210 -14.14 17.18 2.09
C LYS A 210 -13.10 17.86 1.21
N ILE A 211 -12.71 17.26 0.09
CA ILE A 211 -11.76 17.82 -0.86
C ILE A 211 -12.51 18.33 -2.07
N ASP A 212 -12.48 19.65 -2.29
CA ASP A 212 -13.28 20.36 -3.30
C ASP A 212 -12.62 20.40 -4.69
N ASP A 213 -11.39 19.92 -4.83
CA ASP A 213 -10.73 19.80 -6.15
C ASP A 213 -11.06 18.47 -6.83
N ASP A 214 -10.67 18.32 -8.09
CA ASP A 214 -10.92 17.09 -8.86
C ASP A 214 -9.73 16.11 -8.77
N SER A 215 -8.82 16.27 -7.81
CA SER A 215 -7.60 15.47 -7.69
C SER A 215 -7.89 13.98 -7.58
N SER A 216 -7.24 13.18 -8.43
CA SER A 216 -7.52 11.75 -8.51
C SER A 216 -6.27 10.91 -8.79
N ILE A 217 -6.16 9.75 -8.14
CA ILE A 217 -5.09 8.80 -8.37
C ILE A 217 -5.63 7.38 -8.55
N VAL A 218 -4.92 6.60 -9.38
CA VAL A 218 -5.09 5.14 -9.44
C VAL A 218 -3.87 4.49 -8.82
N VAL A 219 -4.08 3.67 -7.79
CA VAL A 219 -3.01 2.93 -7.10
C VAL A 219 -3.14 1.44 -7.37
N ILE A 220 -2.14 0.86 -8.02
CA ILE A 220 -2.03 -0.57 -8.27
C ILE A 220 -1.08 -1.15 -7.22
N LYS A 221 -1.60 -2.05 -6.37
CA LYS A 221 -0.86 -2.46 -5.18
C LYS A 221 -0.85 -3.97 -4.94
N ASP A 222 0.03 -4.40 -4.04
CA ASP A 222 -0.11 -5.63 -3.26
C ASP A 222 -0.50 -5.30 -1.80
N SER A 223 -0.41 -6.26 -0.89
CA SER A 223 -0.80 -6.05 0.52
C SER A 223 0.01 -4.98 1.25
N TYR A 224 1.22 -4.65 0.79
CA TYR A 224 1.98 -3.52 1.36
C TYR A 224 1.26 -2.17 1.19
N GLY A 225 0.49 -2.02 0.13
CA GLY A 225 -0.27 -0.80 -0.12
C GLY A 225 -1.58 -0.66 0.68
N ILE A 226 -2.00 -1.65 1.49
CA ILE A 226 -3.31 -1.60 2.18
C ILE A 226 -3.43 -0.36 3.07
N PRO A 227 -2.65 -0.17 4.15
CA PRO A 227 -2.80 1.03 4.98
C PRO A 227 -2.31 2.29 4.26
N VAL A 228 -1.29 2.20 3.40
CA VAL A 228 -0.79 3.37 2.65
C VAL A 228 -1.91 3.98 1.82
N THR A 229 -2.66 3.16 1.06
CA THR A 229 -3.77 3.65 0.24
C THR A 229 -4.95 4.17 1.08
N ALA A 230 -5.17 3.63 2.28
CA ALA A 230 -6.15 4.17 3.21
C ALA A 230 -5.78 5.61 3.62
N PHE A 231 -4.53 5.88 3.98
CA PHE A 231 -4.09 7.24 4.32
C PHE A 231 -4.12 8.18 3.12
N LEU A 232 -3.81 7.70 1.90
CA LEU A 232 -3.92 8.50 0.68
C LEU A 232 -5.34 9.01 0.42
N THR A 233 -6.41 8.34 0.92
CA THR A 233 -7.78 8.83 0.77
C THR A 233 -8.02 10.18 1.45
N ASN A 234 -7.22 10.55 2.46
CA ASN A 234 -7.28 11.85 3.10
C ASN A 234 -6.60 12.98 2.30
N MET A 235 -5.91 12.63 1.21
CA MET A 235 -5.04 13.55 0.44
C MET A 235 -5.60 13.90 -0.94
N PHE A 236 -6.55 13.12 -1.45
CA PHE A 236 -7.11 13.26 -2.80
C PHE A 236 -8.63 13.20 -2.76
N HIS A 237 -9.25 13.94 -3.69
CA HIS A 237 -10.70 13.82 -3.88
C HIS A 237 -11.09 12.39 -4.25
N LYS A 238 -10.30 11.72 -5.11
CA LYS A 238 -10.60 10.34 -5.51
C LYS A 238 -9.37 9.44 -5.50
N VAL A 239 -9.48 8.28 -4.86
CA VAL A 239 -8.45 7.23 -4.84
C VAL A 239 -9.06 5.92 -5.34
N ASN A 240 -8.58 5.45 -6.50
CA ASN A 240 -8.90 4.13 -7.02
C ASN A 240 -7.79 3.15 -6.67
N VAL A 241 -8.12 2.08 -5.95
CA VAL A 241 -7.18 1.04 -5.51
C VAL A 241 -7.45 -0.25 -6.28
N ILE A 242 -6.42 -0.81 -6.93
CA ILE A 242 -6.53 -2.03 -7.72
C ILE A 242 -5.49 -3.04 -7.23
N ASP A 243 -5.97 -4.23 -6.86
CA ASP A 243 -5.10 -5.38 -6.59
C ASP A 243 -5.25 -6.42 -7.68
N ILE A 244 -4.27 -6.51 -8.56
CA ILE A 244 -4.33 -7.41 -9.73
C ILE A 244 -4.38 -8.89 -9.36
N ARG A 245 -4.09 -9.27 -8.11
CA ARG A 245 -4.22 -10.65 -7.61
C ARG A 245 -5.68 -11.08 -7.52
N TYR A 246 -6.56 -10.12 -7.25
CA TYR A 246 -8.00 -10.28 -7.00
C TYR A 246 -8.86 -9.59 -8.05
N TYR A 247 -8.24 -8.88 -9.00
CA TYR A 247 -8.95 -8.16 -10.06
C TYR A 247 -9.55 -9.15 -11.07
N GLU A 248 -10.87 -9.21 -11.12
CA GLU A 248 -11.65 -10.06 -12.02
C GLU A 248 -12.55 -9.20 -12.91
N SER A 249 -11.97 -8.54 -13.89
CA SER A 249 -12.72 -7.83 -14.91
C SER A 249 -12.29 -8.31 -16.30
N ASP A 250 -13.20 -8.27 -17.26
CA ASP A 250 -12.88 -8.48 -18.68
C ASP A 250 -12.20 -7.25 -19.29
N LYS A 251 -12.25 -6.08 -18.63
CA LYS A 251 -11.57 -4.88 -19.03
C LYS A 251 -10.06 -5.00 -18.77
N LYS A 252 -9.26 -4.54 -19.72
CA LYS A 252 -7.82 -4.41 -19.52
C LYS A 252 -7.53 -3.32 -18.49
N LEU A 253 -6.50 -3.52 -17.68
CA LEU A 253 -6.07 -2.53 -16.69
C LEU A 253 -5.90 -1.12 -17.29
N ARG A 254 -5.26 -1.02 -18.46
CA ARG A 254 -5.08 0.23 -19.16
C ARG A 254 -6.41 0.94 -19.50
N ASP A 255 -7.43 0.19 -19.89
CA ASP A 255 -8.74 0.75 -20.24
C ASP A 255 -9.43 1.28 -18.98
N VAL A 256 -9.27 0.58 -17.84
CA VAL A 256 -9.77 1.03 -16.53
C VAL A 256 -9.08 2.32 -16.08
N ILE A 257 -7.76 2.41 -16.25
CA ILE A 257 -6.99 3.63 -15.93
C ILE A 257 -7.43 4.78 -16.85
N ALA A 258 -7.58 4.51 -18.15
CA ALA A 258 -8.00 5.53 -19.10
C ALA A 258 -9.43 6.04 -18.85
N GLU A 259 -10.34 5.17 -18.39
CA GLU A 259 -11.72 5.54 -18.01
C GLU A 259 -11.75 6.35 -16.70
N ALA A 260 -10.85 6.06 -15.76
CA ALA A 260 -10.73 6.81 -14.51
C ALA A 260 -10.12 8.20 -14.72
N ASP A 261 -9.35 8.39 -15.82
CA ASP A 261 -8.66 9.64 -16.18
C ASP A 261 -7.95 10.31 -14.98
N PRO A 262 -7.06 9.57 -14.25
CA PRO A 262 -6.46 10.09 -13.05
C PRO A 262 -5.32 11.08 -13.35
N ASP A 263 -5.02 11.94 -12.38
CA ASP A 263 -3.85 12.82 -12.44
C ASP A 263 -2.53 12.05 -12.31
N MET A 264 -2.57 10.85 -11.71
CA MET A 264 -1.39 9.97 -11.58
C MET A 264 -1.77 8.50 -11.46
N VAL A 265 -0.90 7.63 -11.98
CA VAL A 265 -0.90 6.19 -11.70
C VAL A 265 0.26 5.87 -10.77
N MET A 266 -0.02 5.20 -9.66
CA MET A 266 0.99 4.77 -8.69
C MET A 266 1.01 3.24 -8.58
N PHE A 267 2.21 2.65 -8.49
CA PHE A 267 2.40 1.25 -8.13
C PHE A 267 3.00 1.16 -6.73
N ILE A 268 2.44 0.33 -5.84
CA ILE A 268 3.00 0.06 -4.50
C ILE A 268 3.19 -1.45 -4.36
N TYR A 269 4.44 -1.91 -4.43
CA TYR A 269 4.74 -3.34 -4.41
C TYR A 269 5.87 -3.71 -3.47
N GLY A 270 5.67 -4.82 -2.75
CA GLY A 270 6.70 -5.45 -1.92
C GLY A 270 7.76 -6.17 -2.74
N SER A 271 9.02 -6.16 -2.26
CA SER A 271 10.16 -6.83 -2.91
C SER A 271 9.96 -8.34 -3.10
N GLY A 272 9.13 -8.98 -2.29
CA GLY A 272 8.80 -10.41 -2.39
C GLY A 272 8.14 -10.83 -3.71
N TYR A 273 7.64 -9.87 -4.48
CA TYR A 273 7.02 -10.10 -5.79
C TYR A 273 7.96 -9.95 -6.97
N LEU A 274 9.14 -9.37 -6.80
CA LEU A 274 10.15 -9.18 -7.87
C LEU A 274 10.60 -10.48 -8.55
N GLY A 275 10.31 -11.64 -7.97
CA GLY A 275 10.57 -12.96 -8.56
C GLY A 275 9.32 -13.71 -9.06
N LYS A 276 8.10 -13.20 -8.87
CA LYS A 276 6.86 -13.94 -9.10
C LYS A 276 6.18 -13.54 -10.41
N LYS A 277 6.46 -14.29 -11.50
CA LYS A 277 5.87 -14.06 -12.84
C LYS A 277 4.34 -13.93 -12.89
N LYS A 278 3.63 -14.53 -11.91
CA LYS A 278 2.15 -14.52 -11.90
C LYS A 278 1.56 -13.18 -11.50
N MET A 279 2.33 -12.33 -10.79
CA MET A 279 1.88 -11.04 -10.25
C MET A 279 1.78 -9.94 -11.31
N PHE A 280 2.40 -10.13 -12.46
CA PHE A 280 2.47 -9.15 -13.54
C PHE A 280 1.90 -9.74 -14.84
N LYS A 281 0.77 -10.42 -14.73
CA LYS A 281 0.02 -10.88 -15.90
C LYS A 281 -1.05 -9.84 -16.22
N ILE A 282 -0.80 -9.10 -17.28
CA ILE A 282 -1.83 -8.31 -17.97
C ILE A 282 -2.76 -9.29 -18.68
N LYS A 283 -4.05 -9.19 -18.42
CA LYS A 283 -5.05 -9.72 -19.33
C LYS A 283 -5.24 -8.75 -20.49
#